data_3d63d19d135f9adc14085593d5758752
#
_entry.id   3d63d19d135f9adc14085593d5758752
#
_cell.length_a   1.000
_cell.length_b   1.000
_cell.length_c   1.000
_cell.angle_alpha   90.00
_cell.angle_beta   90.00
_cell.angle_gamma   90.00
#
_symmetry.space_group_name_H-M   'P 1'
#
loop_
_entity.id
_entity.type
_entity.pdbx_description
1 polymer ?
#
loop_
_entity_poly.entity_id
_entity_poly.type
_entity_poly.pdbx_seq_one_letter_code
_entity_poly.pdbx_strand_id
1 'polypeptide(L)'
;MSSIPLPSRRTPSLRGRLTLWFGALTLASVLGVGLYLGRIATQDLARFAGEILHTTARSATDLLASNLRERALEIDLLRQSPLFTTGVLDGDTMRSALDLRKDTHIEYAWIGVASPEGQVLEATGGMLVGEKVDQREWFREARKRLFVGDVHDAVLLAKRIPNKHLDQPLRFIDFAAPILDSEGRLRGVLGAHAHWYWVTETVEAVAVDRTTGAGTEVLIADRSGNVLYPFRLAGQTRLPDGAASEARYQRLQWADGTQYLSSIVPLSAVAGADLGWRIVVRQPLEEALAPVRAMRRQLALLGLAATLLCGLFAYRLAARFSRPLELLAQAARTIERRDGEPRYPEGNTLEVAQLNRSFQSMTASLLERERELSRLNASLENQVEERTQALHRANRELESLAVRDPLTGLYNRRRFDEKLQEYTATCRQSGRRFALMIIDADHFKRVNDTYGHQTGDAVLRHLAGLIAGCVRSTDFVARFGGEEFVVLLPEPSDREEGRLVAEKVRLAVGHAPFPGVGHLTVSVGLAFCHGGGEALATILERADRALYQAKQEGRDRVCVAPATV
;
A
#
# COMPACT_ATOMS: atom_id res chain seq x y z
N MET A 1 1.73 29.65 76.55
CA MET A 1 1.50 29.75 75.13
C MET A 1 2.37 28.68 74.44
N SER A 2 1.80 27.56 74.14
CA SER A 2 2.47 26.42 73.55
C SER A 2 2.59 26.60 72.02
N SER A 3 3.80 26.68 71.55
CA SER A 3 4.12 26.70 70.14
C SER A 3 3.95 25.32 69.52
N ILE A 4 2.99 25.18 68.61
CA ILE A 4 2.78 23.99 67.77
C ILE A 4 3.95 23.90 66.80
N PRO A 5 4.72 22.79 66.73
CA PRO A 5 5.75 22.62 65.73
C PRO A 5 5.10 22.36 64.35
N LEU A 6 5.40 23.20 63.40
CA LEU A 6 5.08 23.01 62.00
C LEU A 6 5.65 21.66 61.48
N PRO A 7 4.93 20.89 60.71
CA PRO A 7 5.43 19.62 60.18
C PRO A 7 6.65 19.87 59.28
N SER A 8 7.78 19.31 59.71
CA SER A 8 9.01 19.31 58.91
C SER A 8 8.74 18.69 57.53
N ARG A 9 8.79 19.49 56.47
CA ARG A 9 8.80 18.98 55.08
C ARG A 9 9.92 17.94 54.98
N ARG A 10 9.56 16.67 54.95
CA ARG A 10 10.52 15.61 54.66
C ARG A 10 11.15 15.90 53.30
N THR A 11 12.38 16.37 53.30
CA THR A 11 13.16 16.51 52.06
C THR A 11 13.26 15.14 51.40
N PRO A 12 12.80 14.99 50.15
CA PRO A 12 12.87 13.68 49.50
C PRO A 12 14.31 13.20 49.42
N SER A 13 14.51 11.91 49.71
CA SER A 13 15.85 11.29 49.69
C SER A 13 16.51 11.47 48.33
N LEU A 14 17.83 11.54 48.30
CA LEU A 14 18.62 11.63 47.06
C LEU A 14 18.23 10.51 46.07
N ARG A 15 17.93 9.33 46.60
CA ARG A 15 17.32 8.19 45.89
C ARG A 15 16.07 8.57 45.15
N GLY A 16 15.10 9.13 45.85
CA GLY A 16 13.82 9.50 45.27
C GLY A 16 13.97 10.57 44.18
N ARG A 17 14.83 11.58 44.42
CA ARG A 17 15.08 12.66 43.45
C ARG A 17 15.76 12.15 42.19
N LEU A 18 16.85 11.39 42.30
CA LEU A 18 17.54 10.85 41.12
C LEU A 18 16.64 9.92 40.32
N THR A 19 15.93 9.00 40.97
CA THR A 19 14.99 8.10 40.28
C THR A 19 13.89 8.88 39.59
N LEU A 20 13.36 9.92 40.20
CA LEU A 20 12.30 10.75 39.67
C LEU A 20 12.79 11.59 38.45
N TRP A 21 13.99 12.21 38.57
CA TRP A 21 14.55 13.01 37.46
C TRP A 21 14.94 12.15 36.27
N PHE A 22 15.61 11.02 36.46
CA PHE A 22 15.95 10.11 35.38
C PHE A 22 14.70 9.48 34.76
N GLY A 23 13.73 9.09 35.57
CA GLY A 23 12.44 8.58 35.08
C GLY A 23 11.67 9.62 34.28
N ALA A 24 11.58 10.87 34.78
CA ALA A 24 10.90 11.97 34.10
C ALA A 24 11.59 12.35 32.77
N LEU A 25 12.93 12.41 32.76
CA LEU A 25 13.70 12.73 31.56
C LEU A 25 13.53 11.66 30.49
N THR A 26 13.63 10.37 30.89
CA THR A 26 13.43 9.26 29.96
C THR A 26 12.00 9.26 29.43
N LEU A 27 11.01 9.46 30.32
CA LEU A 27 9.60 9.54 29.91
C LEU A 27 9.36 10.69 28.94
N ALA A 28 9.88 11.89 29.21
CA ALA A 28 9.75 13.07 28.36
C ALA A 28 10.39 12.84 26.97
N SER A 29 11.59 12.25 26.94
CA SER A 29 12.29 11.92 25.70
C SER A 29 11.52 10.88 24.87
N VAL A 30 11.07 9.80 25.52
CA VAL A 30 10.28 8.74 24.86
C VAL A 30 8.97 9.30 24.31
N LEU A 31 8.30 10.16 25.11
CA LEU A 31 7.03 10.75 24.72
C LEU A 31 7.22 11.74 23.54
N GLY A 32 8.27 12.56 23.59
CA GLY A 32 8.62 13.48 22.51
C GLY A 32 8.94 12.76 21.20
N VAL A 33 9.80 11.76 21.26
CA VAL A 33 10.14 10.93 20.08
C VAL A 33 8.92 10.17 19.57
N GLY A 34 8.14 9.57 20.48
CA GLY A 34 6.93 8.82 20.11
C GLY A 34 5.87 9.69 19.42
N LEU A 35 5.65 10.92 19.92
CA LEU A 35 4.72 11.89 19.30
C LEU A 35 5.23 12.36 17.94
N TYR A 36 6.52 12.68 17.84
CA TYR A 36 7.15 13.12 16.60
C TYR A 36 7.09 12.05 15.51
N LEU A 37 7.57 10.84 15.82
CA LEU A 37 7.52 9.69 14.90
C LEU A 37 6.07 9.32 14.54
N GLY A 38 5.17 9.34 15.53
CA GLY A 38 3.77 9.05 15.30
C GLY A 38 3.10 10.07 14.36
N ARG A 39 3.50 11.36 14.41
CA ARG A 39 2.99 12.39 13.50
C ARG A 39 3.51 12.21 12.08
N ILE A 40 4.82 11.99 11.92
CA ILE A 40 5.44 11.74 10.61
C ILE A 40 4.84 10.47 9.99
N ALA A 41 4.83 9.37 10.71
CA ALA A 41 4.29 8.10 10.22
C ALA A 41 2.82 8.20 9.80
N THR A 42 2.01 9.01 10.52
CA THR A 42 0.62 9.24 10.13
C THR A 42 0.51 10.01 8.82
N GLN A 43 1.35 11.03 8.62
CA GLN A 43 1.34 11.83 7.41
C GLN A 43 1.86 11.04 6.21
N ASP A 44 2.97 10.34 6.38
CA ASP A 44 3.59 9.57 5.32
C ASP A 44 2.73 8.38 4.91
N LEU A 45 2.12 7.68 5.88
CA LEU A 45 1.23 6.57 5.55
C LEU A 45 -0.05 7.05 4.87
N ALA A 46 -0.64 8.16 5.32
CA ALA A 46 -1.81 8.74 4.66
C ALA A 46 -1.47 9.20 3.24
N ARG A 47 -0.28 9.78 3.03
CA ARG A 47 0.21 10.15 1.70
C ARG A 47 0.38 8.91 0.84
N PHE A 48 1.09 7.92 1.35
CA PHE A 48 1.36 6.67 0.65
C PHE A 48 0.07 5.93 0.28
N ALA A 49 -0.85 5.77 1.23
CA ALA A 49 -2.16 5.19 0.96
C ALA A 49 -2.94 6.01 -0.08
N GLY A 50 -2.91 7.34 0.02
CA GLY A 50 -3.55 8.23 -0.94
C GLY A 50 -2.98 8.11 -2.36
N GLU A 51 -1.67 7.99 -2.51
CA GLU A 51 -1.04 7.79 -3.83
C GLU A 51 -1.39 6.41 -4.42
N ILE A 52 -1.46 5.36 -3.58
CA ILE A 52 -1.94 4.05 -4.03
C ILE A 52 -3.39 4.15 -4.53
N LEU A 53 -4.28 4.77 -3.75
CA LEU A 53 -5.67 4.95 -4.16
C LEU A 53 -5.78 5.72 -5.48
N HIS A 54 -4.96 6.77 -5.64
CA HIS A 54 -4.94 7.54 -6.87
C HIS A 54 -4.44 6.72 -8.06
N THR A 55 -3.36 5.97 -7.88
CA THR A 55 -2.82 5.11 -8.93
C THR A 55 -3.84 4.04 -9.33
N THR A 56 -4.51 3.43 -8.35
CA THR A 56 -5.57 2.45 -8.59
C THR A 56 -6.76 3.09 -9.33
N ALA A 57 -7.23 4.26 -8.87
CA ALA A 57 -8.32 4.97 -9.52
C ALA A 57 -7.99 5.33 -10.97
N ARG A 58 -6.78 5.80 -11.21
CA ARG A 58 -6.29 6.12 -12.55
C ARG A 58 -6.19 4.88 -13.44
N SER A 59 -5.59 3.80 -12.92
CA SER A 59 -5.49 2.54 -13.66
C SER A 59 -6.86 1.97 -14.02
N ALA A 60 -7.82 2.02 -13.09
CA ALA A 60 -9.19 1.61 -13.34
C ALA A 60 -9.86 2.49 -14.40
N THR A 61 -9.65 3.81 -14.32
CA THR A 61 -10.19 4.76 -15.29
C THR A 61 -9.60 4.54 -16.68
N ASP A 62 -8.28 4.40 -16.77
CA ASP A 62 -7.58 4.21 -18.05
C ASP A 62 -7.95 2.87 -18.69
N LEU A 63 -8.07 1.80 -17.91
CA LEU A 63 -8.52 0.50 -18.37
C LEU A 63 -9.96 0.55 -18.88
N LEU A 64 -10.86 1.15 -18.10
CA LEU A 64 -12.25 1.30 -18.48
C LEU A 64 -12.39 2.15 -19.76
N ALA A 65 -11.68 3.28 -19.85
CA ALA A 65 -11.66 4.12 -21.03
C ALA A 65 -11.12 3.38 -22.27
N SER A 66 -10.10 2.53 -22.07
CA SER A 66 -9.55 1.69 -23.14
C SER A 66 -10.57 0.66 -23.61
N ASN A 67 -11.21 -0.03 -22.68
CA ASN A 67 -12.20 -1.05 -22.99
C ASN A 67 -13.44 -0.46 -23.70
N LEU A 68 -13.91 0.69 -23.23
CA LEU A 68 -15.02 1.40 -23.89
C LEU A 68 -14.64 1.85 -25.29
N ARG A 69 -13.42 2.37 -25.48
CA ARG A 69 -12.93 2.77 -26.81
C ARG A 69 -12.81 1.57 -27.76
N GLU A 70 -12.33 0.45 -27.25
CA GLU A 70 -12.22 -0.78 -28.02
C GLU A 70 -13.59 -1.24 -28.51
N ARG A 71 -14.60 -1.25 -27.66
CA ARG A 71 -15.97 -1.60 -28.04
C ARG A 71 -16.56 -0.60 -29.04
N ALA A 72 -16.35 0.69 -28.83
CA ALA A 72 -16.79 1.72 -29.76
C ALA A 72 -16.13 1.56 -31.14
N LEU A 73 -14.81 1.32 -31.15
CA LEU A 73 -14.07 1.07 -32.39
C LEU A 73 -14.54 -0.21 -33.10
N GLU A 74 -14.81 -1.25 -32.34
CA GLU A 74 -15.32 -2.52 -32.89
C GLU A 74 -16.63 -2.31 -33.63
N ILE A 75 -17.59 -1.61 -33.03
CA ILE A 75 -18.86 -1.29 -33.67
C ILE A 75 -18.65 -0.38 -34.89
N ASP A 76 -17.74 0.58 -34.81
CA ASP A 76 -17.39 1.44 -35.92
C ASP A 76 -16.75 0.69 -37.09
N LEU A 77 -15.90 -0.29 -36.83
CA LEU A 77 -15.31 -1.15 -37.86
C LEU A 77 -16.31 -2.14 -38.41
N LEU A 78 -17.15 -2.72 -37.56
CA LEU A 78 -18.15 -3.70 -37.97
C LEU A 78 -19.13 -3.10 -38.96
N ARG A 79 -19.67 -1.88 -38.70
CA ARG A 79 -20.59 -1.19 -39.62
C ARG A 79 -19.98 -0.87 -40.98
N GLN A 80 -18.64 -0.78 -41.10
CA GLN A 80 -17.93 -0.50 -42.34
C GLN A 80 -17.66 -1.75 -43.17
N SER A 81 -17.92 -2.93 -42.65
CA SER A 81 -17.70 -4.17 -43.39
C SER A 81 -18.66 -4.28 -44.58
N PRO A 82 -18.28 -4.97 -45.69
CA PRO A 82 -19.14 -5.13 -46.87
C PRO A 82 -20.51 -5.70 -46.55
N LEU A 83 -20.63 -6.55 -45.56
CA LEU A 83 -21.90 -7.12 -45.12
C LEU A 83 -22.93 -6.03 -44.74
N PHE A 84 -22.50 -4.96 -44.11
CA PHE A 84 -23.37 -3.86 -43.67
C PHE A 84 -23.49 -2.76 -44.73
N THR A 85 -22.39 -2.43 -45.42
CA THR A 85 -22.38 -1.31 -46.38
C THR A 85 -23.05 -1.63 -47.72
N THR A 86 -22.94 -2.88 -48.18
CA THR A 86 -23.47 -3.31 -49.48
C THR A 86 -24.39 -4.53 -49.40
N GLY A 87 -24.27 -5.35 -48.31
CA GLY A 87 -25.06 -6.56 -48.10
C GLY A 87 -26.52 -6.27 -47.75
N VAL A 88 -27.32 -7.31 -47.68
CA VAL A 88 -28.72 -7.25 -47.22
C VAL A 88 -28.71 -7.16 -45.69
N LEU A 89 -29.42 -6.16 -45.12
CA LEU A 89 -29.41 -5.86 -43.70
C LEU A 89 -30.40 -6.71 -42.87
N ASP A 90 -31.21 -7.54 -43.52
CA ASP A 90 -32.15 -8.48 -42.91
C ASP A 90 -31.83 -9.93 -43.31
N GLY A 91 -32.46 -10.89 -42.65
CA GLY A 91 -32.39 -12.31 -42.96
C GLY A 91 -31.26 -13.09 -42.31
N ASP A 92 -31.22 -14.39 -42.61
CA ASP A 92 -30.41 -15.37 -41.87
C ASP A 92 -28.89 -15.13 -41.94
N THR A 93 -28.38 -14.59 -43.05
CA THR A 93 -26.95 -14.26 -43.18
C THR A 93 -26.54 -13.17 -42.19
N MET A 94 -27.35 -12.12 -42.09
CA MET A 94 -27.12 -11.03 -41.16
C MET A 94 -27.25 -11.55 -39.72
N ARG A 95 -28.30 -12.31 -39.41
CA ARG A 95 -28.49 -12.93 -38.08
C ARG A 95 -27.29 -13.77 -37.67
N SER A 96 -26.84 -14.67 -38.54
CA SER A 96 -25.69 -15.54 -38.28
C SER A 96 -24.42 -14.75 -38.00
N ALA A 97 -24.20 -13.65 -38.74
CA ALA A 97 -23.06 -12.79 -38.50
C ALA A 97 -23.13 -12.06 -37.15
N LEU A 98 -24.32 -11.58 -36.75
CA LEU A 98 -24.54 -10.93 -35.46
C LEU A 98 -24.42 -11.94 -34.30
N ASP A 99 -24.98 -13.15 -34.48
CA ASP A 99 -24.89 -14.22 -33.47
C ASP A 99 -23.45 -14.65 -33.28
N LEU A 100 -22.69 -14.89 -34.35
CA LEU A 100 -21.26 -15.21 -34.26
C LEU A 100 -20.49 -14.12 -33.52
N ARG A 101 -20.83 -12.85 -33.77
CA ARG A 101 -20.16 -11.74 -33.08
C ARG A 101 -20.45 -11.75 -31.58
N LYS A 102 -21.72 -11.93 -31.22
CA LYS A 102 -22.14 -12.03 -29.82
C LYS A 102 -21.52 -13.24 -29.12
N ASP A 103 -21.43 -14.37 -29.79
CA ASP A 103 -20.86 -15.60 -29.20
C ASP A 103 -19.33 -15.48 -28.95
N THR A 104 -18.65 -14.68 -29.77
CA THR A 104 -17.23 -14.37 -29.59
C THR A 104 -16.97 -13.29 -28.55
N HIS A 105 -17.97 -12.46 -28.22
CA HIS A 105 -17.88 -11.34 -27.32
C HIS A 105 -19.01 -11.41 -26.30
N ILE A 106 -18.73 -12.10 -25.19
CA ILE A 106 -19.72 -12.42 -24.12
C ILE A 106 -20.29 -11.19 -23.43
N GLU A 107 -19.57 -10.07 -23.52
CA GLU A 107 -20.02 -8.78 -22.98
C GLU A 107 -21.27 -8.25 -23.69
N TYR A 108 -21.53 -8.61 -24.94
CA TYR A 108 -22.72 -8.16 -25.62
C TYR A 108 -23.96 -8.98 -25.23
N ALA A 109 -24.95 -8.27 -24.75
CA ALA A 109 -26.27 -8.80 -24.49
C ALA A 109 -27.09 -8.97 -25.79
N TRP A 110 -26.96 -7.99 -26.68
CA TRP A 110 -27.71 -7.88 -27.92
C TRP A 110 -26.93 -7.06 -28.93
N ILE A 111 -26.95 -7.49 -30.16
CA ILE A 111 -26.47 -6.71 -31.31
C ILE A 111 -27.56 -6.77 -32.36
N GLY A 112 -27.92 -5.64 -32.99
CA GLY A 112 -28.95 -5.59 -34.02
C GLY A 112 -28.79 -4.43 -34.96
N VAL A 113 -29.46 -4.53 -36.06
CA VAL A 113 -29.54 -3.54 -37.14
C VAL A 113 -30.95 -3.01 -37.21
N ALA A 114 -31.09 -1.68 -37.18
CA ALA A 114 -32.36 -1.01 -37.40
C ALA A 114 -32.36 -0.23 -38.72
N SER A 115 -33.52 -0.16 -39.37
CA SER A 115 -33.74 0.66 -40.57
C SER A 115 -33.56 2.16 -40.25
N PRO A 116 -33.43 3.03 -41.29
CA PRO A 116 -33.41 4.48 -41.07
C PRO A 116 -34.63 5.03 -40.33
N GLU A 117 -35.78 4.33 -40.40
CA GLU A 117 -37.06 4.68 -39.77
C GLU A 117 -37.15 4.13 -38.34
N GLY A 118 -36.13 3.34 -37.88
CA GLY A 118 -36.04 2.81 -36.51
C GLY A 118 -36.78 1.49 -36.31
N GLN A 119 -37.05 0.72 -37.34
CA GLN A 119 -37.53 -0.65 -37.21
C GLN A 119 -36.34 -1.61 -37.15
N VAL A 120 -36.29 -2.50 -36.16
CA VAL A 120 -35.26 -3.52 -36.09
C VAL A 120 -35.42 -4.51 -37.23
N LEU A 121 -34.43 -4.56 -38.11
CA LEU A 121 -34.43 -5.42 -39.31
C LEU A 121 -33.94 -6.81 -38.92
N GLU A 122 -32.83 -6.89 -38.22
CA GLU A 122 -32.25 -8.15 -37.77
C GLU A 122 -31.46 -7.96 -36.46
N ALA A 123 -31.37 -9.00 -35.67
CA ALA A 123 -30.64 -8.96 -34.39
C ALA A 123 -30.26 -10.35 -33.91
N THR A 124 -29.34 -10.39 -32.94
CA THR A 124 -28.91 -11.62 -32.28
C THR A 124 -30.09 -12.39 -31.70
N GLY A 125 -30.14 -13.70 -32.01
CA GLY A 125 -31.24 -14.58 -31.62
C GLY A 125 -32.61 -14.15 -32.13
N GLY A 126 -32.69 -13.28 -33.17
CA GLY A 126 -33.94 -12.72 -33.68
C GLY A 126 -34.69 -11.82 -32.67
N MET A 127 -34.03 -11.39 -31.61
CA MET A 127 -34.66 -10.59 -30.55
C MET A 127 -34.98 -9.18 -31.02
N LEU A 128 -36.20 -8.73 -30.74
CA LEU A 128 -36.72 -7.41 -31.11
C LEU A 128 -36.89 -7.17 -32.61
N VAL A 129 -36.74 -8.16 -33.50
CA VAL A 129 -37.02 -8.01 -34.94
C VAL A 129 -38.45 -7.53 -35.14
N GLY A 130 -38.61 -6.48 -35.93
CA GLY A 130 -39.91 -5.83 -36.18
C GLY A 130 -40.30 -4.74 -35.17
N GLU A 131 -39.67 -4.69 -33.98
CA GLU A 131 -39.94 -3.67 -32.97
C GLU A 131 -39.43 -2.29 -33.41
N LYS A 132 -40.07 -1.22 -32.94
CA LYS A 132 -39.63 0.16 -33.17
C LYS A 132 -38.71 0.65 -32.07
N VAL A 133 -37.56 1.20 -32.49
CA VAL A 133 -36.53 1.79 -31.60
C VAL A 133 -36.26 3.27 -31.91
N ASP A 134 -37.09 3.88 -32.73
CA ASP A 134 -36.98 5.28 -33.18
C ASP A 134 -36.91 6.29 -32.02
N GLN A 135 -37.56 5.99 -30.88
CA GLN A 135 -37.55 6.83 -29.69
C GLN A 135 -36.36 6.56 -28.78
N ARG A 136 -35.55 5.55 -29.04
CA ARG A 136 -34.40 5.23 -28.21
C ARG A 136 -33.26 6.20 -28.46
N GLU A 137 -32.61 6.63 -27.40
CA GLU A 137 -31.51 7.60 -27.46
C GLU A 137 -30.36 7.08 -28.33
N TRP A 138 -29.94 5.83 -28.12
CA TRP A 138 -28.88 5.22 -28.91
C TRP A 138 -29.17 5.26 -30.42
N PHE A 139 -30.42 5.02 -30.84
CA PHE A 139 -30.80 5.04 -32.24
C PHE A 139 -30.77 6.46 -32.79
N ARG A 140 -31.37 7.43 -32.07
CA ARG A 140 -31.46 8.83 -32.52
C ARG A 140 -30.10 9.47 -32.72
N GLU A 141 -29.20 9.27 -31.74
CA GLU A 141 -27.86 9.83 -31.80
C GLU A 141 -26.96 9.10 -32.79
N ALA A 142 -27.07 7.77 -32.87
CA ALA A 142 -26.25 6.96 -33.77
C ALA A 142 -26.62 7.14 -35.27
N ARG A 143 -27.76 7.73 -35.60
CA ARG A 143 -28.04 8.14 -37.01
C ARG A 143 -27.04 9.18 -37.54
N LYS A 144 -26.41 9.94 -36.65
CA LYS A 144 -25.52 11.07 -36.99
C LYS A 144 -24.06 10.73 -36.87
N ARG A 145 -23.70 9.94 -35.88
CA ARG A 145 -22.31 9.64 -35.51
C ARG A 145 -22.24 8.35 -34.70
N LEU A 146 -21.02 7.86 -34.51
CA LEU A 146 -20.75 6.85 -33.49
C LEU A 146 -21.24 7.34 -32.14
N PHE A 147 -22.01 6.53 -31.45
CA PHE A 147 -22.61 6.83 -30.14
C PHE A 147 -22.19 5.82 -29.11
N VAL A 148 -21.84 6.32 -27.93
CA VAL A 148 -21.64 5.53 -26.71
C VAL A 148 -22.61 6.10 -25.68
N GLY A 149 -23.54 5.27 -25.22
CA GLY A 149 -24.58 5.64 -24.26
C GLY A 149 -24.16 5.51 -22.83
N ASP A 150 -24.90 6.17 -21.95
CA ASP A 150 -24.77 5.99 -20.49
C ASP A 150 -25.44 4.68 -20.05
N VAL A 151 -25.13 4.23 -18.83
CA VAL A 151 -25.77 3.05 -18.24
C VAL A 151 -27.27 3.28 -18.04
N HIS A 152 -28.07 2.32 -18.48
CA HIS A 152 -29.52 2.38 -18.32
C HIS A 152 -30.12 1.00 -18.03
N ASP A 153 -31.30 0.99 -17.44
CA ASP A 153 -32.03 -0.24 -17.16
C ASP A 153 -32.58 -0.87 -18.45
N ALA A 154 -32.56 -2.19 -18.53
CA ALA A 154 -33.13 -2.92 -19.62
C ALA A 154 -34.66 -2.72 -19.67
N VAL A 155 -35.19 -2.25 -20.78
CA VAL A 155 -36.63 -2.03 -20.94
C VAL A 155 -37.27 -3.12 -21.85
N LEU A 156 -36.82 -3.21 -23.08
CA LEU A 156 -37.36 -4.18 -24.04
C LEU A 156 -36.77 -5.58 -23.87
N LEU A 157 -35.48 -5.64 -23.54
CA LEU A 157 -34.74 -6.89 -23.42
C LEU A 157 -34.89 -7.57 -22.07
N ALA A 158 -35.37 -6.85 -21.04
CA ALA A 158 -35.49 -7.40 -19.67
C ALA A 158 -36.29 -8.70 -19.58
N LYS A 159 -37.28 -8.88 -20.48
CA LYS A 159 -38.12 -10.09 -20.51
C LYS A 159 -37.55 -11.20 -21.39
N ARG A 160 -36.50 -10.93 -22.17
CA ARG A 160 -35.99 -11.83 -23.21
C ARG A 160 -34.59 -12.35 -22.92
N ILE A 161 -33.84 -11.62 -22.08
CA ILE A 161 -32.48 -11.99 -21.67
C ILE A 161 -32.51 -12.43 -20.20
N PRO A 162 -32.00 -13.63 -19.87
CA PRO A 162 -31.92 -14.07 -18.49
C PRO A 162 -30.95 -13.19 -17.72
N ASN A 163 -31.41 -12.65 -16.59
CA ASN A 163 -30.54 -11.93 -15.67
C ASN A 163 -29.73 -12.94 -14.84
N LYS A 164 -28.42 -12.99 -15.05
CA LYS A 164 -27.51 -13.86 -14.28
C LYS A 164 -27.29 -13.37 -12.85
N HIS A 165 -27.53 -12.10 -12.57
CA HIS A 165 -27.37 -11.45 -11.29
C HIS A 165 -28.77 -11.09 -10.74
N LEU A 166 -29.39 -12.04 -10.05
CA LEU A 166 -30.79 -11.92 -9.57
C LEU A 166 -31.00 -10.81 -8.54
N ASP A 167 -29.92 -10.34 -7.92
CA ASP A 167 -29.86 -9.27 -6.92
C ASP A 167 -29.78 -7.86 -7.51
N GLN A 168 -29.60 -7.75 -8.84
CA GLN A 168 -29.42 -6.48 -9.52
C GLN A 168 -30.31 -6.38 -10.77
N PRO A 169 -30.80 -5.18 -11.12
CA PRO A 169 -31.50 -5.00 -12.39
C PRO A 169 -30.55 -5.23 -13.57
N LEU A 170 -31.11 -5.78 -14.64
CA LEU A 170 -30.37 -5.90 -15.90
C LEU A 170 -30.14 -4.51 -16.49
N ARG A 171 -28.87 -4.12 -16.64
CA ARG A 171 -28.46 -2.82 -17.16
C ARG A 171 -27.51 -2.98 -18.35
N PHE A 172 -27.54 -2.01 -19.23
CA PHE A 172 -26.73 -1.98 -20.44
C PHE A 172 -25.99 -0.67 -20.61
N ILE A 173 -24.94 -0.75 -21.41
CA ILE A 173 -24.27 0.38 -22.06
C ILE A 173 -24.47 0.20 -23.57
N ASP A 174 -24.77 1.28 -24.24
CA ASP A 174 -25.04 1.24 -25.65
C ASP A 174 -23.84 1.66 -26.48
N PHE A 175 -23.57 0.90 -27.53
CA PHE A 175 -22.65 1.26 -28.59
C PHE A 175 -23.44 1.22 -29.91
N ALA A 176 -23.45 2.31 -30.64
CA ALA A 176 -24.21 2.32 -31.90
C ALA A 176 -23.56 3.23 -32.95
N ALA A 177 -23.73 2.87 -34.22
CA ALA A 177 -23.12 3.61 -35.32
C ALA A 177 -24.00 3.61 -36.55
N PRO A 178 -23.95 4.68 -37.39
CA PRO A 178 -24.71 4.73 -38.64
C PRO A 178 -24.07 3.81 -39.67
N ILE A 179 -24.87 2.99 -40.33
CA ILE A 179 -24.46 2.21 -41.48
C ILE A 179 -24.70 3.08 -42.72
N LEU A 180 -23.63 3.37 -43.45
CA LEU A 180 -23.67 4.22 -44.63
C LEU A 180 -23.36 3.40 -45.88
N ASP A 181 -24.00 3.74 -47.01
CA ASP A 181 -23.62 3.21 -48.30
C ASP A 181 -22.37 3.90 -48.88
N SER A 182 -21.93 3.50 -50.06
CA SER A 182 -20.79 4.09 -50.76
C SER A 182 -20.97 5.57 -51.13
N GLU A 183 -22.21 6.08 -51.12
CA GLU A 183 -22.55 7.48 -51.38
C GLU A 183 -22.76 8.29 -50.10
N GLY A 184 -22.53 7.67 -48.91
CA GLY A 184 -22.70 8.31 -47.63
C GLY A 184 -24.15 8.42 -47.14
N ARG A 185 -25.11 7.76 -47.76
CA ARG A 185 -26.54 7.75 -47.37
C ARG A 185 -26.75 6.73 -46.25
N LEU A 186 -27.60 7.07 -45.31
CA LEU A 186 -27.94 6.20 -44.17
C LEU A 186 -28.75 4.98 -44.67
N ARG A 187 -28.20 3.79 -44.49
CA ARG A 187 -28.86 2.50 -44.75
C ARG A 187 -29.56 1.94 -43.51
N GLY A 188 -29.04 2.27 -42.35
CA GLY A 188 -29.53 1.79 -41.07
C GLY A 188 -28.62 2.20 -39.93
N VAL A 189 -28.90 1.68 -38.77
CA VAL A 189 -28.12 1.88 -37.55
C VAL A 189 -27.76 0.52 -36.95
N LEU A 190 -26.47 0.27 -36.75
CA LEU A 190 -25.98 -0.85 -35.99
C LEU A 190 -26.00 -0.45 -34.53
N GLY A 191 -26.67 -1.22 -33.68
CA GLY A 191 -26.70 -1.03 -32.24
C GLY A 191 -26.22 -2.27 -31.49
N ALA A 192 -25.51 -2.09 -30.42
CA ALA A 192 -25.09 -3.14 -29.51
C ALA A 192 -25.32 -2.70 -28.05
N HIS A 193 -25.93 -3.57 -27.30
CA HIS A 193 -26.09 -3.41 -25.86
C HIS A 193 -25.09 -4.31 -25.15
N ALA A 194 -24.13 -3.72 -24.45
CA ALA A 194 -23.19 -4.45 -23.61
C ALA A 194 -23.71 -4.52 -22.16
N HIS A 195 -23.51 -5.65 -21.52
CA HIS A 195 -23.89 -5.84 -20.12
C HIS A 195 -23.12 -4.92 -19.19
N TRP A 196 -23.82 -4.24 -18.28
CA TRP A 196 -23.20 -3.40 -17.26
C TRP A 196 -22.19 -4.16 -16.38
N TYR A 197 -22.42 -5.44 -16.10
CA TYR A 197 -21.51 -6.25 -15.29
C TYR A 197 -20.10 -6.31 -15.88
N TRP A 198 -19.95 -6.26 -17.20
CA TRP A 198 -18.65 -6.19 -17.86
C TRP A 198 -17.84 -4.95 -17.43
N VAL A 199 -18.49 -3.80 -17.26
CA VAL A 199 -17.85 -2.60 -16.73
C VAL A 199 -17.44 -2.79 -15.28
N THR A 200 -18.33 -3.40 -14.48
CA THR A 200 -18.06 -3.63 -13.06
C THR A 200 -16.93 -4.64 -12.88
N GLU A 201 -16.90 -5.72 -13.65
CA GLU A 201 -15.79 -6.68 -13.64
C GLU A 201 -14.45 -6.03 -14.05
N THR A 202 -14.48 -5.15 -15.06
CA THR A 202 -13.29 -4.39 -15.49
C THR A 202 -12.72 -3.55 -14.35
N VAL A 203 -13.59 -2.88 -13.61
CA VAL A 203 -13.19 -2.01 -12.50
C VAL A 203 -12.77 -2.83 -11.29
N GLU A 204 -13.47 -3.93 -10.99
CA GLU A 204 -13.12 -4.86 -9.91
C GLU A 204 -11.79 -5.56 -10.14
N ALA A 205 -11.47 -5.91 -11.38
CA ALA A 205 -10.19 -6.55 -11.70
C ALA A 205 -8.98 -5.71 -11.26
N VAL A 206 -9.11 -4.38 -11.31
CA VAL A 206 -8.08 -3.46 -10.80
C VAL A 206 -8.11 -3.35 -9.27
N ALA A 207 -9.31 -3.45 -8.67
CA ALA A 207 -9.47 -3.33 -7.22
C ALA A 207 -8.98 -4.58 -6.45
N VAL A 208 -9.07 -5.74 -7.09
CA VAL A 208 -8.64 -7.03 -6.52
C VAL A 208 -7.11 -7.15 -6.47
N ASP A 209 -6.37 -6.31 -7.19
CA ASP A 209 -4.92 -6.27 -7.06
C ASP A 209 -4.53 -5.68 -5.68
N ARG A 210 -4.10 -6.55 -4.79
CA ARG A 210 -3.97 -6.47 -3.33
C ARG A 210 -2.98 -5.45 -2.77
N THR A 211 -2.53 -4.53 -3.60
CA THR A 211 -1.71 -3.40 -3.16
C THR A 211 -2.51 -2.35 -2.39
N THR A 212 -3.84 -2.38 -2.52
CA THR A 212 -4.73 -1.32 -1.99
C THR A 212 -5.11 -1.47 -0.52
N GLY A 213 -4.80 -2.61 0.12
CA GLY A 213 -5.11 -2.82 1.55
C GLY A 213 -6.57 -3.23 1.83
N ALA A 214 -6.82 -3.68 3.07
CA ALA A 214 -8.16 -4.07 3.51
C ALA A 214 -9.14 -2.89 3.46
N GLY A 215 -10.40 -3.16 3.14
CA GLY A 215 -11.45 -2.16 3.14
C GLY A 215 -11.44 -1.16 1.98
N THR A 216 -10.59 -1.35 0.97
CA THR A 216 -10.63 -0.51 -0.23
C THR A 216 -11.82 -0.84 -1.09
N GLU A 217 -12.57 0.17 -1.47
CA GLU A 217 -13.74 0.08 -2.34
C GLU A 217 -13.54 0.92 -3.60
N VAL A 218 -13.96 0.36 -4.73
CA VAL A 218 -14.03 1.10 -6.00
C VAL A 218 -15.49 1.38 -6.32
N LEU A 219 -15.76 2.63 -6.66
CA LEU A 219 -17.09 3.07 -7.04
C LEU A 219 -17.04 3.76 -8.42
N ILE A 220 -18.16 3.68 -9.12
CA ILE A 220 -18.42 4.49 -10.30
C ILE A 220 -19.55 5.46 -9.94
N ALA A 221 -19.35 6.74 -10.17
CA ALA A 221 -20.36 7.76 -9.98
C ALA A 221 -20.66 8.49 -11.29
N ASP A 222 -21.90 8.92 -11.45
CA ASP A 222 -22.35 9.74 -12.58
C ASP A 222 -21.86 11.20 -12.47
N ARG A 223 -22.20 12.01 -13.48
CA ARG A 223 -21.90 13.44 -13.54
C ARG A 223 -22.48 14.21 -12.34
N SER A 224 -23.64 13.78 -11.84
CA SER A 224 -24.33 14.40 -10.70
C SER A 224 -23.76 13.95 -9.34
N GLY A 225 -22.87 12.96 -9.34
CA GLY A 225 -22.26 12.39 -8.15
C GLY A 225 -23.03 11.22 -7.55
N ASN A 226 -24.11 10.74 -8.19
CA ASN A 226 -24.79 9.55 -7.69
C ASN A 226 -23.96 8.32 -7.98
N VAL A 227 -23.87 7.41 -7.03
CA VAL A 227 -23.14 6.15 -7.20
C VAL A 227 -23.93 5.22 -8.11
N LEU A 228 -23.30 4.76 -9.19
CA LEU A 228 -23.82 3.77 -10.13
C LEU A 228 -23.39 2.35 -9.76
N TYR A 229 -22.20 2.22 -9.20
CA TYR A 229 -21.58 0.98 -8.74
C TYR A 229 -20.78 1.22 -7.46
N PRO A 230 -20.76 0.27 -6.49
CA PRO A 230 -21.49 -1.00 -6.45
C PRO A 230 -22.99 -0.80 -6.27
N PHE A 231 -23.76 -1.76 -6.76
CA PHE A 231 -25.24 -1.65 -6.78
C PHE A 231 -25.84 -1.44 -5.38
N ARG A 232 -25.23 -2.04 -4.34
CA ARG A 232 -25.66 -1.86 -2.93
C ARG A 232 -25.64 -0.39 -2.46
N LEU A 233 -24.87 0.47 -3.14
CA LEU A 233 -24.79 1.91 -2.84
C LEU A 233 -25.54 2.77 -3.89
N ALA A 234 -25.93 2.15 -5.01
CA ALA A 234 -26.57 2.85 -6.10
C ALA A 234 -27.94 3.44 -5.68
N GLY A 235 -28.16 4.70 -6.01
CA GLY A 235 -29.37 5.43 -5.64
C GLY A 235 -29.49 5.80 -4.15
N GLN A 236 -28.60 5.30 -3.29
CA GLN A 236 -28.61 5.58 -1.85
C GLN A 236 -27.43 6.48 -1.42
N THR A 237 -26.37 6.49 -2.21
CA THR A 237 -25.14 7.20 -1.86
C THR A 237 -24.77 8.15 -2.99
N ARG A 238 -24.32 9.33 -2.57
CA ARG A 238 -23.82 10.36 -3.46
C ARG A 238 -22.42 10.77 -3.02
N LEU A 239 -21.60 11.24 -3.96
CA LEU A 239 -20.31 11.82 -3.65
C LEU A 239 -20.49 12.98 -2.66
N PRO A 240 -19.67 13.07 -1.61
CA PRO A 240 -19.73 14.14 -0.65
C PRO A 240 -19.54 15.52 -1.28
N ASP A 241 -20.17 16.55 -0.71
CA ASP A 241 -19.93 17.93 -1.11
C ASP A 241 -18.45 18.28 -0.91
N GLY A 242 -17.85 18.95 -1.90
CA GLY A 242 -16.41 19.25 -1.89
C GLY A 242 -15.52 18.15 -2.46
N ALA A 243 -16.10 17.08 -3.00
CA ALA A 243 -15.36 16.05 -3.74
C ALA A 243 -14.76 16.64 -5.03
N ALA A 244 -13.49 17.06 -4.98
CA ALA A 244 -12.77 17.66 -6.09
C ALA A 244 -12.04 16.57 -6.91
N SER A 245 -12.20 16.59 -8.23
CA SER A 245 -11.44 15.69 -9.13
C SER A 245 -10.01 16.16 -9.39
N GLU A 246 -9.67 17.39 -9.02
CA GLU A 246 -8.32 17.95 -9.20
C GLU A 246 -7.31 17.46 -8.15
N ALA A 247 -7.80 17.09 -6.96
CA ALA A 247 -6.95 16.55 -5.92
C ALA A 247 -6.65 15.07 -6.19
N ARG A 248 -5.36 14.68 -6.12
CA ARG A 248 -4.97 13.27 -6.29
C ARG A 248 -5.72 12.37 -5.31
N TYR A 249 -5.81 12.79 -4.07
CA TYR A 249 -6.60 12.15 -3.03
C TYR A 249 -7.02 13.18 -2.00
N GLN A 250 -8.08 12.89 -1.28
CA GLN A 250 -8.65 13.78 -0.28
C GLN A 250 -9.34 12.98 0.82
N ARG A 251 -9.47 13.60 1.99
CA ARG A 251 -10.25 13.02 3.09
C ARG A 251 -11.68 13.52 2.97
N LEU A 252 -12.62 12.63 2.84
CA LEU A 252 -14.03 12.94 2.68
C LEU A 252 -14.84 12.21 3.74
N GLN A 253 -15.83 12.91 4.28
CA GLN A 253 -16.84 12.30 5.12
C GLN A 253 -18.02 11.89 4.24
N TRP A 254 -18.30 10.61 4.23
CA TRP A 254 -19.40 10.05 3.44
C TRP A 254 -20.71 10.02 4.23
N ALA A 255 -21.81 9.76 3.53
CA ALA A 255 -23.16 9.75 4.12
C ALA A 255 -23.35 8.72 5.24
N ASP A 256 -22.53 7.67 5.26
CA ASP A 256 -22.48 6.66 6.33
C ASP A 256 -21.80 7.16 7.63
N GLY A 257 -21.38 8.41 7.66
CA GLY A 257 -20.68 9.03 8.79
C GLY A 257 -19.19 8.65 8.89
N THR A 258 -18.69 7.79 8.00
CA THR A 258 -17.30 7.32 8.02
C THR A 258 -16.41 8.29 7.24
N GLN A 259 -15.22 8.55 7.76
CA GLN A 259 -14.18 9.27 7.02
C GLN A 259 -13.40 8.29 6.15
N TYR A 260 -13.33 8.62 4.87
CA TYR A 260 -12.55 7.88 3.90
C TYR A 260 -11.42 8.73 3.33
N LEU A 261 -10.31 8.08 3.07
CA LEU A 261 -9.33 8.57 2.13
C LEU A 261 -9.81 8.17 0.74
N SER A 262 -10.04 9.15 -0.13
CA SER A 262 -10.68 8.94 -1.43
C SER A 262 -9.88 9.56 -2.54
N SER A 263 -9.77 8.88 -3.67
CA SER A 263 -9.29 9.42 -4.94
C SER A 263 -10.42 9.39 -5.96
N ILE A 264 -10.57 10.47 -6.71
CA ILE A 264 -11.64 10.64 -7.69
C ILE A 264 -10.99 11.00 -9.03
N VAL A 265 -11.17 10.16 -10.01
CA VAL A 265 -10.61 10.37 -11.34
C VAL A 265 -11.75 10.38 -12.37
N PRO A 266 -11.90 11.48 -13.14
CA PRO A 266 -12.93 11.53 -14.19
C PRO A 266 -12.57 10.62 -15.36
N LEU A 267 -13.56 9.93 -15.91
CA LEU A 267 -13.42 9.16 -17.13
C LEU A 267 -13.27 10.12 -18.32
N SER A 268 -12.23 9.91 -19.11
CA SER A 268 -12.03 10.68 -20.35
C SER A 268 -13.14 10.39 -21.35
N ALA A 269 -13.47 11.36 -22.18
CA ALA A 269 -14.42 11.17 -23.28
C ALA A 269 -14.01 9.98 -24.17
N VAL A 270 -14.99 9.16 -24.54
CA VAL A 270 -14.82 7.96 -25.35
C VAL A 270 -15.56 8.17 -26.68
N ALA A 271 -14.85 8.06 -27.81
CA ALA A 271 -15.41 8.25 -29.14
C ALA A 271 -16.24 9.55 -29.29
N GLY A 272 -15.83 10.61 -28.61
CA GLY A 272 -16.52 11.91 -28.59
C GLY A 272 -17.74 11.97 -27.66
N ALA A 273 -18.06 10.91 -26.92
CA ALA A 273 -19.06 10.89 -25.85
C ALA A 273 -18.42 11.14 -24.51
N ASP A 274 -18.89 12.16 -23.78
CA ASP A 274 -18.54 12.40 -22.38
C ASP A 274 -19.64 11.81 -21.50
N LEU A 275 -19.41 10.61 -20.98
CA LEU A 275 -20.34 9.94 -20.06
C LEU A 275 -20.42 10.65 -18.70
N GLY A 276 -19.44 11.51 -18.39
CA GLY A 276 -19.37 12.23 -17.13
C GLY A 276 -19.09 11.32 -15.92
N TRP A 277 -18.66 10.09 -16.17
CA TRP A 277 -18.38 9.17 -15.08
C TRP A 277 -17.10 9.54 -14.33
N ARG A 278 -17.10 9.21 -13.06
CA ARG A 278 -15.97 9.38 -12.16
C ARG A 278 -15.70 8.05 -11.46
N ILE A 279 -14.46 7.60 -11.57
CA ILE A 279 -14.01 6.43 -10.84
C ILE A 279 -13.49 6.92 -9.49
N VAL A 280 -14.03 6.34 -8.44
CA VAL A 280 -13.68 6.68 -7.05
C VAL A 280 -13.11 5.46 -6.39
N VAL A 281 -11.91 5.59 -5.85
CA VAL A 281 -11.32 4.57 -4.99
C VAL A 281 -11.23 5.16 -3.60
N ARG A 282 -11.86 4.50 -2.62
CA ARG A 282 -11.90 4.94 -1.24
C ARG A 282 -11.48 3.85 -0.27
N GLN A 283 -10.89 4.25 0.83
CA GLN A 283 -10.54 3.36 1.94
C GLN A 283 -10.90 4.05 3.26
N PRO A 284 -11.49 3.35 4.25
CA PRO A 284 -11.71 3.92 5.57
C PRO A 284 -10.39 4.45 6.15
N LEU A 285 -10.41 5.70 6.62
CA LEU A 285 -9.21 6.34 7.16
C LEU A 285 -8.62 5.57 8.34
N GLU A 286 -9.49 4.94 9.12
CA GLU A 286 -9.07 4.11 10.24
C GLU A 286 -8.28 2.87 9.80
N GLU A 287 -8.67 2.25 8.69
CA GLU A 287 -7.95 1.09 8.13
C GLU A 287 -6.65 1.51 7.48
N ALA A 288 -6.67 2.60 6.72
CA ALA A 288 -5.47 3.18 6.12
C ALA A 288 -4.39 3.50 7.18
N LEU A 289 -4.81 3.93 8.38
CA LEU A 289 -3.93 4.28 9.49
C LEU A 289 -3.73 3.16 10.53
N ALA A 290 -4.31 1.98 10.33
CA ALA A 290 -4.18 0.86 11.27
C ALA A 290 -2.72 0.48 11.61
N PRO A 291 -1.77 0.45 10.65
CA PRO A 291 -0.37 0.16 10.95
C PRO A 291 0.26 1.18 11.90
N VAL A 292 -0.15 2.46 11.82
CA VAL A 292 0.35 3.50 12.74
C VAL A 292 -0.11 3.24 14.18
N ARG A 293 -1.34 2.75 14.36
CA ARG A 293 -1.86 2.40 15.69
C ARG A 293 -1.07 1.26 16.31
N ALA A 294 -0.76 0.23 15.52
CA ALA A 294 0.08 -0.89 15.96
C ALA A 294 1.49 -0.42 16.35
N MET A 295 2.11 0.40 15.50
CA MET A 295 3.42 0.98 15.76
C MET A 295 3.41 1.86 17.02
N ARG A 296 2.40 2.73 17.21
CA ARG A 296 2.27 3.56 18.41
C ARG A 296 2.17 2.72 19.69
N ARG A 297 1.40 1.61 19.65
CA ARG A 297 1.28 0.69 20.78
C ARG A 297 2.62 0.02 21.10
N GLN A 298 3.33 -0.45 20.07
CA GLN A 298 4.67 -1.04 20.26
C GLN A 298 5.67 -0.03 20.81
N LEU A 299 5.70 1.20 20.27
CA LEU A 299 6.54 2.27 20.78
C LEU A 299 6.19 2.65 22.21
N ALA A 300 4.91 2.69 22.58
CA ALA A 300 4.47 2.93 23.94
C ALA A 300 4.90 1.83 24.91
N LEU A 301 4.78 0.57 24.51
CA LEU A 301 5.23 -0.58 25.31
C LEU A 301 6.76 -0.59 25.49
N LEU A 302 7.50 -0.36 24.41
CA LEU A 302 8.97 -0.26 24.46
C LEU A 302 9.42 0.93 25.29
N GLY A 303 8.73 2.07 25.16
CA GLY A 303 8.99 3.26 25.95
C GLY A 303 8.71 3.05 27.44
N LEU A 304 7.62 2.38 27.76
CA LEU A 304 7.29 2.01 29.15
C LEU A 304 8.35 1.06 29.73
N ALA A 305 8.73 0.02 28.98
CA ALA A 305 9.76 -0.92 29.38
C ALA A 305 11.12 -0.22 29.60
N ALA A 306 11.51 0.64 28.66
CA ALA A 306 12.74 1.43 28.80
C ALA A 306 12.70 2.36 30.03
N THR A 307 11.56 3.03 30.27
CA THR A 307 11.38 3.91 31.43
C THR A 307 11.47 3.12 32.75
N LEU A 308 10.83 1.95 32.84
CA LEU A 308 10.88 1.06 33.99
C LEU A 308 12.30 0.52 34.24
N LEU A 309 12.98 0.08 33.17
CA LEU A 309 14.37 -0.40 33.26
C LEU A 309 15.33 0.70 33.73
N CYS A 310 15.21 1.89 33.12
CA CYS A 310 16.00 3.06 33.57
C CYS A 310 15.69 3.47 35.00
N GLY A 311 14.40 3.45 35.40
CA GLY A 311 13.96 3.73 36.76
C GLY A 311 14.51 2.71 37.78
N LEU A 312 14.38 1.42 37.46
CA LEU A 312 14.92 0.34 38.31
C LEU A 312 16.45 0.42 38.42
N PHE A 313 17.10 0.70 37.32
CA PHE A 313 18.54 0.86 37.25
C PHE A 313 19.01 2.08 38.07
N ALA A 314 18.37 3.25 37.83
CA ALA A 314 18.65 4.45 38.59
C ALA A 314 18.39 4.25 40.09
N TYR A 315 17.31 3.55 40.44
CA TYR A 315 17.00 3.20 41.84
C TYR A 315 18.09 2.31 42.47
N ARG A 316 18.50 1.24 41.77
CA ARG A 316 19.54 0.33 42.26
C ARG A 316 20.90 1.02 42.40
N LEU A 317 21.23 1.85 41.40
CA LEU A 317 22.47 2.64 41.45
C LEU A 317 22.43 3.64 42.60
N ALA A 318 21.35 4.42 42.70
CA ALA A 318 21.15 5.35 43.79
C ALA A 318 21.13 4.65 45.18
N ALA A 319 20.49 3.46 45.25
CA ALA A 319 20.49 2.65 46.47
C ALA A 319 21.89 2.17 46.87
N ARG A 320 22.68 1.78 45.85
CA ARG A 320 24.07 1.31 46.07
C ARG A 320 24.99 2.42 46.56
N PHE A 321 24.76 3.67 46.12
CA PHE A 321 25.57 4.82 46.52
C PHE A 321 25.03 5.56 47.75
N SER A 322 23.69 5.67 47.89
CA SER A 322 23.10 6.42 49.00
C SER A 322 23.12 5.66 50.33
N ARG A 323 23.01 4.32 50.29
CA ARG A 323 22.90 3.50 51.49
C ARG A 323 24.12 3.61 52.42
N PRO A 324 25.37 3.53 51.90
CA PRO A 324 26.57 3.76 52.72
C PRO A 324 26.64 5.20 53.24
N LEU A 325 26.25 6.19 52.40
CA LEU A 325 26.26 7.60 52.80
C LEU A 325 25.21 7.91 53.87
N GLU A 326 24.02 7.31 53.80
CA GLU A 326 22.98 7.44 54.83
C GLU A 326 23.45 6.86 56.15
N LEU A 327 24.14 5.71 56.12
CA LEU A 327 24.70 5.07 57.32
C LEU A 327 25.84 5.89 57.92
N LEU A 328 26.72 6.46 57.08
CA LEU A 328 27.79 7.35 57.53
C LEU A 328 27.24 8.68 58.08
N ALA A 329 26.22 9.26 57.42
CA ALA A 329 25.56 10.46 57.92
C ALA A 329 24.82 10.19 59.25
N GLN A 330 24.30 8.98 59.45
CA GLN A 330 23.75 8.54 60.74
C GLN A 330 24.85 8.38 61.77
N ALA A 331 25.97 7.74 61.44
CA ALA A 331 27.13 7.61 62.33
C ALA A 331 27.70 8.98 62.70
N ALA A 332 27.82 9.91 61.71
CA ALA A 332 28.26 11.29 62.00
C ALA A 332 27.31 12.02 62.95
N ARG A 333 25.99 11.89 62.77
CA ARG A 333 24.98 12.49 63.67
C ARG A 333 24.96 11.85 65.03
N THR A 334 25.25 10.55 65.14
CA THR A 334 25.36 9.85 66.42
C THR A 334 26.60 10.34 67.20
N ILE A 335 27.72 10.56 66.49
CA ILE A 335 28.93 11.17 67.05
C ILE A 335 28.67 12.62 67.48
N GLU A 336 28.03 13.44 66.60
CA GLU A 336 27.68 14.84 66.87
C GLU A 336 26.76 14.97 68.10
N ARG A 337 25.80 14.04 68.25
CA ARG A 337 24.81 14.04 69.31
C ARG A 337 25.33 13.36 70.61
N ARG A 338 26.46 12.72 70.55
CA ARG A 338 27.03 11.91 71.68
C ARG A 338 26.04 10.86 72.21
N ASP A 339 25.16 10.36 71.41
CA ASP A 339 24.08 9.44 71.77
C ASP A 339 24.47 7.98 71.40
N GLY A 340 25.49 7.45 72.17
CA GLY A 340 25.90 6.07 72.07
C GLY A 340 27.05 5.79 71.09
N GLU A 341 27.47 4.54 70.99
CA GLU A 341 28.55 4.11 70.11
C GLU A 341 28.04 4.12 68.61
N PRO A 342 28.72 4.79 67.69
CA PRO A 342 28.37 4.82 66.33
C PRO A 342 28.46 3.41 65.77
N ARG A 343 27.34 2.87 65.23
CA ARG A 343 27.33 1.61 64.50
C ARG A 343 27.79 1.88 63.08
N TYR A 344 28.98 1.44 62.77
CA TYR A 344 29.50 1.46 61.40
C TYR A 344 28.96 0.25 60.65
N PRO A 345 28.60 0.40 59.36
CA PRO A 345 28.13 -0.73 58.61
C PRO A 345 29.24 -1.78 58.51
N GLU A 346 29.00 -2.96 59.01
CA GLU A 346 29.78 -4.14 58.69
C GLU A 346 29.52 -4.46 57.23
N GLY A 347 30.15 -3.70 56.33
CA GLY A 347 29.98 -3.88 54.91
C GLY A 347 31.18 -4.60 54.33
N ASN A 348 30.91 -5.65 53.63
CA ASN A 348 31.87 -6.46 52.86
C ASN A 348 32.51 -5.70 51.68
N THR A 349 32.59 -4.38 51.70
CA THR A 349 33.26 -3.62 50.65
C THR A 349 34.48 -2.92 51.23
N LEU A 350 35.57 -2.99 50.48
CA LEU A 350 36.88 -2.46 50.86
C LEU A 350 36.80 -0.97 51.20
N GLU A 351 35.89 -0.25 50.52
CA GLU A 351 35.70 1.20 50.65
C GLU A 351 35.05 1.59 51.97
N VAL A 352 34.11 0.78 52.46
CA VAL A 352 33.46 1.03 53.77
C VAL A 352 34.43 0.81 54.88
N ALA A 353 35.29 -0.20 54.81
CA ALA A 353 36.33 -0.47 55.80
C ALA A 353 37.46 0.58 55.76
N GLN A 354 37.75 1.15 54.58
CA GLN A 354 38.72 2.24 54.45
C GLN A 354 38.20 3.56 55.02
N LEU A 355 36.92 3.88 54.71
CA LEU A 355 36.27 5.08 55.20
C LEU A 355 36.11 5.05 56.71
N ASN A 356 35.83 3.87 57.25
CA ASN A 356 35.75 3.65 58.69
C ASN A 356 37.12 3.91 59.40
N ARG A 357 38.22 3.46 58.80
CA ARG A 357 39.57 3.75 59.23
C ARG A 357 39.97 5.22 59.12
N SER A 358 39.52 5.86 58.00
CA SER A 358 39.79 7.29 57.81
C SER A 358 39.03 8.18 58.81
N PHE A 359 37.84 7.75 59.20
CA PHE A 359 37.05 8.47 60.20
C PHE A 359 37.63 8.31 61.59
N GLN A 360 38.25 7.18 61.88
CA GLN A 360 38.94 6.95 63.15
C GLN A 360 40.28 7.68 63.23
N SER A 361 40.89 7.93 62.14
CA SER A 361 42.15 8.67 62.05
C SER A 361 41.96 10.09 61.55
N MET A 362 41.00 10.81 62.07
CA MET A 362 40.49 12.13 61.58
C MET A 362 41.58 13.23 61.43
N THR A 363 42.82 12.92 61.59
CA THR A 363 43.94 13.87 61.48
C THR A 363 44.99 13.51 60.41
N ALA A 364 44.88 12.42 59.73
CA ALA A 364 46.03 11.95 58.96
C ALA A 364 45.90 12.05 57.41
N SER A 365 44.90 12.55 56.78
CA SER A 365 45.17 12.74 55.38
C SER A 365 44.07 13.39 54.52
N LEU A 366 44.18 14.63 54.36
CA LEU A 366 43.67 15.35 53.18
C LEU A 366 44.25 14.79 51.87
N LEU A 367 45.47 14.28 51.90
CA LEU A 367 46.17 13.71 50.73
C LEU A 367 45.65 12.33 50.29
N GLU A 368 45.19 11.53 51.22
CA GLU A 368 44.57 10.24 50.89
C GLU A 368 43.17 10.44 50.30
N ARG A 369 42.45 11.47 50.77
CA ARG A 369 41.17 11.87 50.21
C ARG A 369 41.22 12.23 48.71
N GLU A 370 42.24 12.94 48.31
CA GLU A 370 42.40 13.36 46.93
C GLU A 370 42.71 12.17 46.01
N ARG A 371 43.50 11.22 46.48
CA ARG A 371 43.80 9.97 45.74
C ARG A 371 42.58 9.04 45.64
N GLU A 372 41.78 9.01 46.70
CA GLU A 372 40.57 8.16 46.70
C GLU A 372 39.49 8.73 45.80
N LEU A 373 39.31 10.05 45.78
CA LEU A 373 38.40 10.73 44.85
C LEU A 373 38.83 10.54 43.38
N SER A 374 40.15 10.56 43.11
CA SER A 374 40.67 10.31 41.77
C SER A 374 40.43 8.87 41.26
N ARG A 375 40.53 7.88 42.19
CA ARG A 375 40.23 6.48 41.86
C ARG A 375 38.73 6.23 41.63
N LEU A 376 37.88 6.92 42.43
CA LEU A 376 36.43 6.81 42.25
C LEU A 376 35.98 7.44 40.92
N ASN A 377 36.57 8.58 40.55
CA ASN A 377 36.30 9.23 39.27
C ASN A 377 36.77 8.37 38.07
N ALA A 378 37.96 7.78 38.17
CA ALA A 378 38.45 6.89 37.11
C ALA A 378 37.56 5.64 36.92
N SER A 379 36.99 5.13 38.03
CA SER A 379 36.03 4.01 37.98
C SER A 379 34.69 4.43 37.39
N LEU A 380 34.25 5.65 37.64
CA LEU A 380 33.01 6.21 37.05
C LEU A 380 33.17 6.50 35.57
N GLU A 381 34.32 7.03 35.14
CA GLU A 381 34.63 7.26 33.73
C GLU A 381 34.64 5.93 32.96
N ASN A 382 35.27 4.89 33.48
CA ASN A 382 35.26 3.57 32.86
C ASN A 382 33.86 2.96 32.78
N GLN A 383 33.03 3.14 33.82
CA GLN A 383 31.63 2.65 33.76
C GLN A 383 30.76 3.43 32.77
N VAL A 384 31.00 4.73 32.61
CA VAL A 384 30.32 5.55 31.60
C VAL A 384 30.73 5.11 30.18
N GLU A 385 32.03 4.83 30.00
CA GLU A 385 32.56 4.35 28.70
C GLU A 385 31.96 2.99 28.30
N GLU A 386 31.95 2.01 29.21
CA GLU A 386 31.35 0.69 28.96
C GLU A 386 29.84 0.77 28.62
N ARG A 387 29.14 1.69 29.27
CA ARG A 387 27.70 1.87 29.04
C ARG A 387 27.38 2.58 27.74
N THR A 388 28.19 3.58 27.37
CA THR A 388 28.06 4.25 26.09
C THR A 388 28.29 3.27 24.96
N GLN A 389 29.23 2.35 25.11
CA GLN A 389 29.48 1.28 24.15
C GLN A 389 28.34 0.26 24.08
N ALA A 390 27.71 -0.09 25.21
CA ALA A 390 26.55 -0.98 25.22
C ALA A 390 25.32 -0.36 24.54
N LEU A 391 25.11 0.94 24.79
CA LEU A 391 24.02 1.70 24.14
C LEU A 391 24.22 1.78 22.62
N HIS A 392 25.45 2.00 22.17
CA HIS A 392 25.78 2.01 20.75
C HIS A 392 25.63 0.64 20.06
N ARG A 393 25.82 -0.47 20.81
CA ARG A 393 25.56 -1.82 20.25
C ARG A 393 24.07 -2.08 20.10
N ALA A 394 23.28 -1.76 21.12
CA ALA A 394 21.82 -1.92 21.06
C ALA A 394 21.18 -1.08 19.95
N ASN A 395 21.68 0.14 19.73
CA ASN A 395 21.16 1.01 18.66
C ASN A 395 21.49 0.47 17.27
N ARG A 396 22.69 -0.09 17.06
CA ARG A 396 23.05 -0.75 15.78
C ARG A 396 22.22 -2.01 15.52
N GLU A 397 21.84 -2.72 16.54
CA GLU A 397 21.01 -3.92 16.44
C GLU A 397 19.55 -3.55 16.06
N LEU A 398 19.05 -2.45 16.63
CA LEU A 398 17.75 -1.88 16.23
C LEU A 398 17.75 -1.36 14.78
N GLU A 399 18.84 -0.73 14.32
CA GLU A 399 18.98 -0.28 12.93
C GLU A 399 18.99 -1.46 11.95
N SER A 400 19.62 -2.58 12.33
CA SER A 400 19.66 -3.76 11.47
C SER A 400 18.28 -4.44 11.31
N LEU A 401 17.43 -4.40 12.34
CA LEU A 401 16.07 -4.90 12.31
C LEU A 401 15.13 -4.03 11.45
N ALA A 402 15.48 -2.75 11.29
CA ALA A 402 14.66 -1.81 10.49
C ALA A 402 14.85 -1.96 8.96
N VAL A 403 15.85 -2.72 8.51
CA VAL A 403 16.27 -2.77 7.11
C VAL A 403 15.77 -4.03 6.38
N ARG A 404 15.43 -5.06 7.13
CA ARG A 404 15.00 -6.34 6.55
C ARG A 404 13.53 -6.62 6.82
N ASP A 405 12.94 -7.40 5.92
CA ASP A 405 11.62 -7.98 6.09
C ASP A 405 11.72 -9.18 7.04
N PRO A 406 10.97 -9.18 8.15
CA PRO A 406 11.10 -10.23 9.17
C PRO A 406 10.64 -11.61 8.69
N LEU A 407 9.80 -11.68 7.67
CA LEU A 407 9.31 -12.95 7.15
C LEU A 407 10.31 -13.59 6.21
N THR A 408 10.84 -12.82 5.28
CA THR A 408 11.64 -13.34 4.16
C THR A 408 13.13 -13.16 4.36
N GLY A 409 13.57 -12.30 5.29
CA GLY A 409 14.97 -11.96 5.50
C GLY A 409 15.57 -11.06 4.43
N LEU A 410 14.84 -10.77 3.35
CA LEU A 410 15.23 -9.83 2.32
C LEU A 410 15.21 -8.41 2.86
N TYR A 411 15.66 -7.46 2.06
CA TYR A 411 15.44 -6.05 2.40
C TYR A 411 13.94 -5.75 2.42
N ASN A 412 13.55 -4.85 3.32
CA ASN A 412 12.18 -4.39 3.39
C ASN A 412 11.92 -3.28 2.35
N ARG A 413 10.67 -2.92 2.21
CA ARG A 413 10.21 -1.85 1.32
C ARG A 413 10.94 -0.53 1.56
N ARG A 414 11.12 -0.14 2.84
CA ARG A 414 11.82 1.10 3.18
C ARG A 414 13.22 1.12 2.59
N ARG A 415 13.96 0.02 2.74
CA ARG A 415 15.33 -0.09 2.18
C ARG A 415 15.32 -0.12 0.66
N PHE A 416 14.26 -0.67 0.06
CA PHE A 416 14.08 -0.60 -1.38
C PHE A 416 13.87 0.84 -1.84
N ASP A 417 12.98 1.62 -1.20
CA ASP A 417 12.71 3.00 -1.59
C ASP A 417 13.98 3.86 -1.51
N GLU A 418 14.78 3.69 -0.44
CA GLU A 418 16.08 4.32 -0.29
C GLU A 418 17.03 3.93 -1.45
N LYS A 419 17.09 2.63 -1.75
CA LYS A 419 17.98 2.11 -2.78
C LYS A 419 17.58 2.54 -4.18
N LEU A 420 16.30 2.56 -4.47
CA LEU A 420 15.76 3.04 -5.73
C LEU A 420 16.07 4.53 -5.93
N GLN A 421 16.01 5.35 -4.86
CA GLN A 421 16.44 6.74 -4.92
C GLN A 421 17.92 6.87 -5.26
N GLU A 422 18.81 6.09 -4.62
CA GLU A 422 20.24 6.06 -4.92
C GLU A 422 20.51 5.73 -6.40
N TYR A 423 19.84 4.67 -6.92
CA TYR A 423 20.02 4.26 -8.31
C TYR A 423 19.49 5.29 -9.30
N THR A 424 18.33 5.90 -8.99
CA THR A 424 17.77 6.94 -9.85
C THR A 424 18.64 8.19 -9.85
N ALA A 425 19.19 8.58 -8.71
CA ALA A 425 20.14 9.68 -8.61
C ALA A 425 21.43 9.39 -9.41
N THR A 426 21.96 8.16 -9.25
CA THR A 426 23.15 7.72 -9.98
C THR A 426 22.90 7.67 -11.50
N CYS A 427 21.73 7.19 -11.92
CA CYS A 427 21.31 7.17 -13.32
C CYS A 427 21.26 8.58 -13.92
N ARG A 428 20.77 9.56 -13.15
CA ARG A 428 20.73 10.97 -13.58
C ARG A 428 22.11 11.61 -13.67
N GLN A 429 23.00 11.33 -12.71
CA GLN A 429 24.30 12.02 -12.60
C GLN A 429 25.35 11.40 -13.52
N SER A 430 25.41 10.10 -13.62
CA SER A 430 26.49 9.38 -14.32
C SER A 430 26.00 8.63 -15.56
N GLY A 431 24.72 8.66 -15.90
CA GLY A 431 24.16 7.90 -17.01
C GLY A 431 24.18 6.38 -16.80
N ARG A 432 24.53 5.90 -15.62
CA ARG A 432 24.55 4.47 -15.30
C ARG A 432 23.15 3.91 -15.35
N ARG A 433 22.97 2.89 -16.14
CA ARG A 433 21.67 2.25 -16.35
C ARG A 433 21.33 1.32 -15.19
N PHE A 434 20.07 1.14 -14.92
CA PHE A 434 19.60 0.07 -14.06
C PHE A 434 18.24 -0.45 -14.55
N ALA A 435 17.89 -1.64 -14.13
CA ALA A 435 16.55 -2.16 -14.36
C ALA A 435 15.84 -2.40 -13.03
N LEU A 436 14.56 -2.11 -13.02
CA LEU A 436 13.64 -2.43 -11.93
C LEU A 436 12.74 -3.57 -12.39
N MET A 437 12.74 -4.63 -11.61
CA MET A 437 11.86 -5.77 -11.76
C MET A 437 10.88 -5.81 -10.60
N ILE A 438 9.60 -5.90 -10.89
CA ILE A 438 8.55 -6.18 -9.92
C ILE A 438 8.02 -7.59 -10.19
N ILE A 439 8.02 -8.40 -9.18
CA ILE A 439 7.65 -9.81 -9.22
C ILE A 439 6.47 -10.02 -8.29
N ASP A 440 5.46 -10.69 -8.76
CA ASP A 440 4.27 -10.98 -7.97
C ASP A 440 3.91 -12.47 -8.11
N ALA A 441 3.60 -13.08 -6.99
CA ALA A 441 3.26 -14.50 -6.94
C ALA A 441 1.84 -14.74 -7.44
N ASP A 442 1.72 -15.39 -8.57
CA ASP A 442 0.44 -15.63 -9.23
C ASP A 442 -0.51 -16.42 -8.33
N HIS A 443 -1.71 -15.88 -8.19
CA HIS A 443 -2.77 -16.51 -7.41
C HIS A 443 -2.42 -16.78 -5.93
N PHE A 444 -1.48 -16.06 -5.35
CA PHE A 444 -1.03 -16.27 -3.97
C PHE A 444 -2.17 -16.21 -2.95
N LYS A 445 -3.20 -15.40 -3.22
CA LYS A 445 -4.42 -15.42 -2.40
C LYS A 445 -5.04 -16.81 -2.33
N ARG A 446 -5.13 -17.48 -3.46
CA ARG A 446 -5.66 -18.85 -3.50
C ARG A 446 -4.83 -19.80 -2.64
N VAL A 447 -3.50 -19.59 -2.60
CA VAL A 447 -2.62 -20.36 -1.70
C VAL A 447 -3.00 -20.09 -0.25
N ASN A 448 -3.15 -18.82 0.15
CA ASN A 448 -3.57 -18.47 1.50
C ASN A 448 -4.98 -18.99 1.84
N ASP A 449 -5.92 -18.81 0.91
CA ASP A 449 -7.32 -19.21 1.09
C ASP A 449 -7.48 -20.73 1.17
N THR A 450 -6.61 -21.49 0.47
CA THR A 450 -6.67 -22.96 0.41
C THR A 450 -5.83 -23.63 1.50
N TYR A 451 -4.64 -23.11 1.79
CA TYR A 451 -3.65 -23.77 2.64
C TYR A 451 -3.31 -23.00 3.92
N GLY A 452 -3.94 -21.84 4.12
CA GLY A 452 -3.74 -20.99 5.28
C GLY A 452 -2.48 -20.11 5.22
N HIS A 453 -2.50 -19.04 6.01
CA HIS A 453 -1.43 -18.04 6.03
C HIS A 453 -0.05 -18.58 6.41
N GLN A 454 0.03 -19.58 7.29
CA GLN A 454 1.32 -20.19 7.66
C GLN A 454 2.00 -20.87 6.47
N THR A 455 1.21 -21.55 5.63
CA THR A 455 1.71 -22.14 4.38
C THR A 455 2.08 -21.03 3.40
N GLY A 456 1.28 -19.98 3.29
CA GLY A 456 1.60 -18.80 2.50
C GLY A 456 2.91 -18.15 2.93
N ASP A 457 3.15 -18.01 4.23
CA ASP A 457 4.41 -17.49 4.77
C ASP A 457 5.61 -18.39 4.43
N ALA A 458 5.44 -19.69 4.48
CA ALA A 458 6.48 -20.65 4.04
C ALA A 458 6.75 -20.53 2.54
N VAL A 459 5.70 -20.37 1.74
CA VAL A 459 5.78 -20.09 0.30
C VAL A 459 6.54 -18.79 0.04
N LEU A 460 6.24 -17.72 0.75
CA LEU A 460 6.94 -16.43 0.60
C LEU A 460 8.41 -16.52 0.98
N ARG A 461 8.77 -17.26 2.06
CA ARG A 461 10.18 -17.50 2.42
C ARG A 461 10.90 -18.28 1.33
N HIS A 462 10.26 -19.31 0.81
CA HIS A 462 10.83 -20.14 -0.25
C HIS A 462 10.99 -19.34 -1.54
N LEU A 463 9.97 -18.58 -1.92
CA LEU A 463 9.98 -17.66 -3.06
C LEU A 463 11.10 -16.64 -2.94
N ALA A 464 11.25 -16.02 -1.76
CA ALA A 464 12.32 -15.07 -1.48
C ALA A 464 13.70 -15.69 -1.68
N GLY A 465 13.90 -16.93 -1.22
CA GLY A 465 15.14 -17.70 -1.41
C GLY A 465 15.42 -17.98 -2.88
N LEU A 466 14.40 -18.37 -3.65
CA LEU A 466 14.51 -18.62 -5.10
C LEU A 466 14.88 -17.33 -5.85
N ILE A 467 14.18 -16.22 -5.56
CA ILE A 467 14.49 -14.93 -6.19
C ILE A 467 15.93 -14.50 -5.87
N ALA A 468 16.32 -14.55 -4.59
CA ALA A 468 17.68 -14.20 -4.17
C ALA A 468 18.75 -15.09 -4.81
N GLY A 469 18.47 -16.40 -5.01
CA GLY A 469 19.37 -17.34 -5.68
C GLY A 469 19.48 -17.14 -7.19
N CYS A 470 18.54 -16.43 -7.79
CA CYS A 470 18.54 -16.16 -9.24
C CYS A 470 19.35 -14.91 -9.62
N VAL A 471 19.63 -14.03 -8.69
CA VAL A 471 20.28 -12.73 -8.89
C VAL A 471 21.69 -12.72 -8.31
N ARG A 472 22.50 -11.76 -8.69
CA ARG A 472 23.89 -11.61 -8.24
C ARG A 472 23.94 -10.94 -6.86
N SER A 473 25.07 -11.05 -6.17
CA SER A 473 25.31 -10.36 -4.90
C SER A 473 25.31 -8.83 -5.02
N THR A 474 25.53 -8.33 -6.23
CA THR A 474 25.47 -6.90 -6.58
C THR A 474 24.04 -6.39 -6.77
N ASP A 475 23.11 -7.29 -7.01
CA ASP A 475 21.71 -6.95 -7.24
C ASP A 475 21.01 -6.75 -5.89
N PHE A 476 20.06 -5.87 -5.88
CA PHE A 476 19.32 -5.57 -4.67
C PHE A 476 17.94 -6.24 -4.73
N VAL A 477 17.63 -7.02 -3.71
CA VAL A 477 16.35 -7.74 -3.60
C VAL A 477 15.64 -7.33 -2.34
N ALA A 478 14.35 -6.98 -2.48
CA ALA A 478 13.50 -6.62 -1.36
C ALA A 478 12.11 -7.23 -1.51
N ARG A 479 11.44 -7.39 -0.38
CA ARG A 479 10.01 -7.62 -0.38
C ARG A 479 9.30 -6.27 -0.38
N PHE A 480 8.49 -6.04 -1.41
CA PHE A 480 7.79 -4.77 -1.61
C PHE A 480 6.52 -4.69 -0.77
N GLY A 481 5.81 -5.78 -0.63
CA GLY A 481 4.62 -5.93 0.20
C GLY A 481 3.84 -7.20 -0.15
N GLY A 482 3.12 -7.78 0.77
CA GLY A 482 2.32 -8.98 0.50
C GLY A 482 3.11 -10.09 -0.19
N GLU A 483 2.71 -10.42 -1.40
CA GLU A 483 3.33 -11.38 -2.31
C GLU A 483 4.26 -10.75 -3.36
N GLU A 484 4.53 -9.44 -3.24
CA GLU A 484 5.34 -8.71 -4.20
C GLU A 484 6.80 -8.58 -3.76
N PHE A 485 7.68 -8.83 -4.69
CA PHE A 485 9.12 -8.68 -4.54
C PHE A 485 9.66 -7.75 -5.61
N VAL A 486 10.72 -7.05 -5.28
CA VAL A 486 11.39 -6.14 -6.20
C VAL A 486 12.86 -6.47 -6.29
N VAL A 487 13.39 -6.34 -7.49
CA VAL A 487 14.82 -6.49 -7.76
C VAL A 487 15.31 -5.27 -8.52
N LEU A 488 16.41 -4.69 -8.05
CA LEU A 488 17.16 -3.69 -8.79
C LEU A 488 18.40 -4.35 -9.36
N LEU A 489 18.53 -4.29 -10.67
CA LEU A 489 19.67 -4.80 -11.41
C LEU A 489 20.55 -3.63 -11.83
N PRO A 490 21.74 -3.45 -11.22
CA PRO A 490 22.64 -2.40 -11.63
C PRO A 490 23.32 -2.76 -12.97
N GLU A 491 23.41 -1.78 -13.84
CA GLU A 491 24.20 -1.82 -15.07
C GLU A 491 23.99 -3.10 -15.92
N PRO A 492 22.74 -3.45 -16.28
CA PRO A 492 22.54 -4.55 -17.21
C PRO A 492 23.18 -4.17 -18.56
N SER A 493 23.92 -5.11 -19.16
CA SER A 493 24.66 -4.89 -20.42
C SER A 493 23.72 -4.45 -21.54
N ASP A 494 22.53 -5.05 -21.60
CA ASP A 494 21.45 -4.71 -22.51
C ASP A 494 20.08 -5.05 -21.91
N ARG A 495 19.02 -4.82 -22.69
CA ARG A 495 17.65 -5.18 -22.27
C ARG A 495 17.43 -6.68 -22.20
N GLU A 496 18.15 -7.43 -22.99
CA GLU A 496 18.04 -8.87 -23.04
C GLU A 496 18.61 -9.51 -21.77
N GLU A 497 19.70 -8.99 -21.22
CA GLU A 497 20.25 -9.47 -19.93
C GLU A 497 19.23 -9.29 -18.79
N GLY A 498 18.60 -8.12 -18.67
CA GLY A 498 17.56 -7.91 -17.67
C GLY A 498 16.35 -8.85 -17.88
N ARG A 499 15.96 -9.08 -19.13
CA ARG A 499 14.90 -10.01 -19.48
C ARG A 499 15.28 -11.46 -19.14
N LEU A 500 16.51 -11.85 -19.40
CA LEU A 500 17.01 -13.18 -19.05
C LEU A 500 17.02 -13.43 -17.54
N VAL A 501 17.41 -12.43 -16.74
CA VAL A 501 17.34 -12.53 -15.27
C VAL A 501 15.87 -12.69 -14.82
N ALA A 502 14.95 -11.93 -15.40
CA ALA A 502 13.54 -12.01 -15.09
C ALA A 502 12.95 -13.38 -15.48
N GLU A 503 13.30 -13.90 -16.66
CA GLU A 503 12.90 -15.24 -17.10
C GLU A 503 13.53 -16.33 -16.24
N LYS A 504 14.80 -16.16 -15.83
CA LYS A 504 15.45 -17.08 -14.90
C LYS A 504 14.69 -17.17 -13.58
N VAL A 505 14.27 -16.02 -13.03
CA VAL A 505 13.45 -15.99 -11.81
C VAL A 505 12.11 -16.70 -12.06
N ARG A 506 11.41 -16.35 -13.13
CA ARG A 506 10.12 -16.95 -13.47
C ARG A 506 10.23 -18.48 -13.61
N LEU A 507 11.22 -18.94 -14.37
CA LEU A 507 11.45 -20.37 -14.58
C LEU A 507 11.87 -21.09 -13.29
N ALA A 508 12.75 -20.47 -12.49
CA ALA A 508 13.18 -21.04 -11.22
C ALA A 508 11.99 -21.22 -10.26
N VAL A 509 11.09 -20.26 -10.23
CA VAL A 509 9.88 -20.35 -9.42
C VAL A 509 8.89 -21.37 -9.99
N GLY A 510 8.63 -21.31 -11.30
CA GLY A 510 7.69 -22.23 -11.97
C GLY A 510 8.08 -23.70 -11.90
N HIS A 511 9.40 -24.00 -11.84
CA HIS A 511 9.90 -25.37 -11.72
C HIS A 511 10.12 -25.83 -10.27
N ALA A 512 10.19 -24.88 -9.32
CA ALA A 512 10.43 -25.25 -7.92
C ALA A 512 9.18 -25.87 -7.29
N PRO A 513 9.30 -26.94 -6.54
CA PRO A 513 8.21 -27.47 -5.74
C PRO A 513 8.06 -26.60 -4.48
N PHE A 514 6.88 -26.02 -4.30
CA PHE A 514 6.58 -25.26 -3.09
C PHE A 514 5.98 -26.20 -2.02
N PRO A 515 6.56 -26.22 -0.81
CA PRO A 515 6.11 -27.10 0.25
C PRO A 515 4.61 -26.93 0.55
N GLY A 516 3.86 -28.03 0.42
CA GLY A 516 2.43 -28.07 0.72
C GLY A 516 1.50 -27.51 -0.37
N VAL A 517 2.03 -26.85 -1.40
CA VAL A 517 1.23 -26.17 -2.44
C VAL A 517 1.43 -26.76 -3.83
N GLY A 518 2.59 -27.39 -4.07
CA GLY A 518 2.96 -27.92 -5.38
C GLY A 518 3.69 -26.90 -6.24
N HIS A 519 3.06 -26.38 -7.25
CA HIS A 519 3.66 -25.41 -8.17
C HIS A 519 3.04 -24.03 -8.00
N LEU A 520 3.88 -23.02 -8.01
CA LEU A 520 3.52 -21.62 -8.03
C LEU A 520 4.23 -20.96 -9.21
N THR A 521 3.57 -20.02 -9.86
CA THR A 521 4.18 -19.17 -10.89
C THR A 521 4.29 -17.74 -10.41
N VAL A 522 5.07 -16.96 -11.13
CA VAL A 522 5.18 -15.52 -10.89
C VAL A 522 5.00 -14.76 -12.19
N SER A 523 4.32 -13.64 -12.09
CA SER A 523 4.30 -12.62 -13.13
C SER A 523 5.37 -11.59 -12.84
N VAL A 524 6.08 -11.15 -13.86
CA VAL A 524 7.19 -10.22 -13.72
C VAL A 524 7.02 -9.05 -14.67
N GLY A 525 7.08 -7.84 -14.10
CA GLY A 525 7.15 -6.59 -14.83
C GLY A 525 8.55 -6.00 -14.76
N LEU A 526 9.14 -5.70 -15.88
CA LEU A 526 10.51 -5.20 -16.00
C LEU A 526 10.55 -3.83 -16.69
N ALA A 527 11.17 -2.86 -16.06
CA ALA A 527 11.41 -1.54 -16.62
C ALA A 527 12.89 -1.18 -16.56
N PHE A 528 13.38 -0.50 -17.60
CA PHE A 528 14.77 -0.06 -17.71
C PHE A 528 14.86 1.45 -17.59
N CYS A 529 15.77 1.93 -16.75
CA CYS A 529 16.19 3.32 -16.70
C CYS A 529 17.41 3.51 -17.60
N HIS A 530 17.28 4.37 -18.60
CA HIS A 530 18.33 4.61 -19.59
C HIS A 530 19.06 5.96 -19.45
N GLY A 531 18.85 6.70 -18.38
CA GLY A 531 19.29 8.09 -18.23
C GLY A 531 18.24 9.08 -18.75
N GLY A 532 18.56 10.36 -18.78
CA GLY A 532 17.64 11.37 -19.35
C GLY A 532 16.64 11.99 -18.35
N GLY A 533 16.86 11.84 -17.02
CA GLY A 533 16.07 12.58 -16.05
C GLY A 533 14.74 11.93 -15.65
N GLU A 534 14.54 10.67 -15.96
CA GLU A 534 13.33 9.92 -15.57
C GLU A 534 13.08 10.05 -14.06
N ALA A 535 11.84 10.38 -13.69
CA ALA A 535 11.45 10.47 -12.29
C ALA A 535 11.35 9.07 -11.66
N LEU A 536 11.66 8.97 -10.36
CA LEU A 536 11.55 7.72 -9.60
C LEU A 536 10.15 7.07 -9.73
N ALA A 537 9.10 7.89 -9.66
CA ALA A 537 7.73 7.42 -9.81
C ALA A 537 7.47 6.81 -11.20
N THR A 538 8.11 7.33 -12.23
CA THR A 538 7.90 6.90 -13.62
C THR A 538 8.43 5.49 -13.86
N ILE A 539 9.63 5.15 -13.37
CA ILE A 539 10.18 3.80 -13.57
C ILE A 539 9.38 2.76 -12.79
N LEU A 540 8.96 3.12 -11.57
CA LEU A 540 8.13 2.23 -10.77
C LEU A 540 6.78 1.97 -11.46
N GLU A 541 6.13 3.02 -11.95
CA GLU A 541 4.87 2.91 -12.69
C GLU A 541 5.00 2.08 -13.97
N ARG A 542 6.12 2.22 -14.68
CA ARG A 542 6.37 1.44 -15.91
C ARG A 542 6.56 -0.05 -15.60
N ALA A 543 7.32 -0.36 -14.54
CA ALA A 543 7.49 -1.74 -14.11
C ALA A 543 6.17 -2.35 -13.64
N ASP A 544 5.37 -1.58 -12.92
CA ASP A 544 4.05 -2.00 -12.46
C ASP A 544 3.07 -2.24 -13.62
N ARG A 545 3.02 -1.35 -14.61
CA ARG A 545 2.24 -1.56 -15.83
C ARG A 545 2.65 -2.83 -16.58
N ALA A 546 3.97 -3.08 -16.66
CA ALA A 546 4.47 -4.31 -17.29
C ALA A 546 4.05 -5.55 -16.48
N LEU A 547 4.11 -5.50 -15.16
CA LEU A 547 3.60 -6.56 -14.30
C LEU A 547 2.09 -6.78 -14.51
N TYR A 548 1.35 -5.70 -14.56
CA TYR A 548 -0.08 -5.75 -14.81
C TYR A 548 -0.39 -6.40 -16.17
N GLN A 549 0.36 -6.03 -17.20
CA GLN A 549 0.26 -6.65 -18.51
C GLN A 549 0.56 -8.15 -18.45
N ALA A 550 1.61 -8.56 -17.73
CA ALA A 550 1.95 -9.96 -17.54
C ALA A 550 0.78 -10.73 -16.90
N LYS A 551 0.13 -10.12 -15.92
CA LYS A 551 -1.05 -10.70 -15.26
C LYS A 551 -2.26 -10.81 -16.21
N GLN A 552 -2.50 -9.80 -17.04
CA GLN A 552 -3.60 -9.81 -18.01
C GLN A 552 -3.44 -10.81 -19.14
N GLU A 553 -2.24 -10.95 -19.65
CA GLU A 553 -1.95 -11.83 -20.77
C GLU A 553 -1.93 -13.33 -20.38
N GLY A 554 -2.25 -13.66 -19.13
CA GLY A 554 -2.41 -15.04 -18.68
C GLY A 554 -1.39 -15.49 -17.64
N ARG A 555 -0.68 -14.55 -17.01
CA ARG A 555 0.30 -14.81 -15.94
C ARG A 555 1.50 -15.67 -16.39
N ASP A 556 2.31 -16.10 -15.41
CA ASP A 556 3.52 -16.91 -15.64
C ASP A 556 4.36 -16.39 -16.81
N ARG A 557 4.65 -15.11 -16.79
CA ARG A 557 5.44 -14.46 -17.84
C ARG A 557 6.15 -13.21 -17.38
N VAL A 558 7.09 -12.83 -18.21
CA VAL A 558 7.81 -11.56 -18.09
C VAL A 558 7.27 -10.60 -19.15
N CYS A 559 6.82 -9.44 -18.72
CA CYS A 559 6.54 -8.32 -19.60
C CYS A 559 7.57 -7.21 -19.37
N VAL A 560 8.03 -6.63 -20.47
CA VAL A 560 9.02 -5.54 -20.46
C VAL A 560 8.33 -4.25 -20.85
N ALA A 561 8.45 -3.25 -20.00
CA ALA A 561 7.91 -1.92 -20.29
C ALA A 561 8.55 -1.34 -21.57
N PRO A 562 7.75 -0.68 -22.43
CA PRO A 562 8.28 -0.01 -23.61
C PRO A 562 9.33 1.02 -23.21
N ALA A 563 10.27 1.30 -24.13
CA ALA A 563 11.23 2.36 -23.93
C ALA A 563 10.51 3.70 -23.84
N THR A 564 10.91 4.54 -22.90
CA THR A 564 10.59 5.98 -22.96
C THR A 564 11.27 6.55 -24.19
N VAL A 565 10.50 7.09 -25.12
CA VAL A 565 10.97 7.84 -26.31
C VAL A 565 11.51 9.18 -25.85
#